data_95b1aee02f826a4700050ab8adaa7fd1
#
_entry.id   95b1aee02f826a4700050ab8adaa7fd1
#
_cell.length_a   1.000
_cell.length_b   1.000
_cell.length_c   1.000
_cell.angle_alpha   90.00
_cell.angle_beta   90.00
_cell.angle_gamma   90.00
#
_symmetry.space_group_name_H-M   'P 1'
#
loop_
_entity.id
_entity.type
_entity.pdbx_description
1 polymer ?
#
loop_
_entity_poly.entity_id
_entity_poly.type
_entity_poly.pdbx_seq_one_letter_code
_entity_poly.pdbx_strand_id
1 'polypeptide(L)'
;IKMIIEFAKEKNIAIMADEVYQDNIYIKQDFVSFAKVLNNLEINDVTLFSYHSVSKGYLGECGHRSGYVEYRNIPDDVINQLLKMQAVGLCSNHPGQIVIYLLVNPPKEGDESFPLFIEERDGILSSLKKKAKILSNGLNSIEGITCNPIIGAMYAFPNITIPQGKNDFDYCMKLLVETGICIVPGSGFGQKEGTHHFRTTILPPEEKLREVVEKIKVFHGNYGN
;
A
#
# COMPACT_ATOMS: atom_id res chain seq x y z
N ILE A 1 6.67 -15.55 -0.17
CA ILE A 1 8.04 -14.99 -0.07
C ILE A 1 9.07 -16.07 -0.42
N LYS A 2 9.07 -17.26 0.23
CA LYS A 2 10.07 -18.32 -0.02
C LYS A 2 10.24 -18.63 -1.52
N MET A 3 9.16 -18.91 -2.24
CA MET A 3 9.20 -19.18 -3.69
C MET A 3 9.83 -18.03 -4.52
N ILE A 4 9.62 -16.78 -4.10
CA ILE A 4 10.22 -15.61 -4.77
C ILE A 4 11.72 -15.58 -4.53
N ILE A 5 12.17 -15.88 -3.30
CA ILE A 5 13.59 -15.95 -2.96
C ILE A 5 14.28 -17.08 -3.73
N GLU A 6 13.66 -18.27 -3.78
CA GLU A 6 14.18 -19.42 -4.54
C GLU A 6 14.29 -19.11 -6.04
N PHE A 7 13.27 -18.45 -6.60
CA PHE A 7 13.29 -17.99 -7.99
C PHE A 7 14.40 -16.95 -8.23
N ALA A 8 14.53 -15.96 -7.33
CA ALA A 8 15.56 -14.94 -7.44
C ALA A 8 16.97 -15.56 -7.39
N LYS A 9 17.18 -16.54 -6.52
CA LYS A 9 18.42 -17.31 -6.43
C LYS A 9 18.69 -18.08 -7.73
N GLU A 10 17.70 -18.83 -8.23
CA GLU A 10 17.82 -19.59 -9.49
C GLU A 10 18.19 -18.70 -10.68
N LYS A 11 17.58 -17.51 -10.75
CA LYS A 11 17.78 -16.57 -11.86
C LYS A 11 18.91 -15.56 -11.65
N ASN A 12 19.58 -15.60 -10.49
CA ASN A 12 20.63 -14.64 -10.10
C ASN A 12 20.16 -13.18 -10.25
N ILE A 13 19.01 -12.86 -9.69
CA ILE A 13 18.42 -11.51 -9.70
C ILE A 13 18.28 -10.96 -8.27
N ALA A 14 18.44 -9.64 -8.14
CA ALA A 14 18.22 -8.95 -6.88
C ALA A 14 16.72 -8.77 -6.59
N ILE A 15 16.36 -8.80 -5.31
CA ILE A 15 15.01 -8.51 -4.83
C ILE A 15 14.95 -7.06 -4.34
N MET A 16 13.98 -6.29 -4.83
CA MET A 16 13.61 -4.97 -4.33
C MET A 16 12.25 -5.10 -3.64
N ALA A 17 12.25 -5.20 -2.30
CA ALA A 17 11.05 -5.40 -1.50
C ALA A 17 10.52 -4.06 -0.99
N ASP A 18 9.40 -3.58 -1.54
CA ASP A 18 8.67 -2.44 -1.00
C ASP A 18 7.77 -2.92 0.14
N GLU A 19 8.22 -2.73 1.38
CA GLU A 19 7.57 -3.21 2.60
C GLU A 19 6.84 -2.09 3.35
N VAL A 20 6.47 -1.01 2.65
CA VAL A 20 5.88 0.20 3.21
C VAL A 20 4.53 0.00 3.92
N TYR A 21 3.84 -1.12 3.65
CA TYR A 21 2.54 -1.46 4.26
C TYR A 21 2.61 -2.52 5.37
N GLN A 22 3.78 -2.74 5.97
CA GLN A 22 3.96 -3.78 7.00
C GLN A 22 3.00 -3.64 8.20
N ASP A 23 2.56 -2.43 8.54
CA ASP A 23 1.62 -2.17 9.63
C ASP A 23 0.14 -2.25 9.20
N ASN A 24 -0.12 -2.16 7.90
CA ASN A 24 -1.48 -2.13 7.35
C ASN A 24 -1.97 -3.55 7.05
N ILE A 25 -2.18 -4.36 8.07
CA ILE A 25 -2.73 -5.72 7.97
C ILE A 25 -4.04 -5.79 8.75
N TYR A 26 -5.13 -6.18 8.10
CA TYR A 26 -6.48 -6.14 8.65
C TYR A 26 -7.04 -7.52 9.00
N ILE A 27 -6.28 -8.58 8.71
CA ILE A 27 -6.58 -9.96 9.07
C ILE A 27 -5.74 -10.39 10.27
N LYS A 28 -6.00 -11.59 10.80
CA LYS A 28 -5.26 -12.17 11.92
C LYS A 28 -3.99 -12.87 11.39
N GLN A 29 -3.05 -12.07 10.90
CA GLN A 29 -1.78 -12.53 10.34
C GLN A 29 -0.71 -11.47 10.59
N ASP A 30 0.47 -11.91 11.01
CA ASP A 30 1.62 -11.03 11.18
C ASP A 30 2.32 -10.74 9.85
N PHE A 31 2.92 -9.57 9.76
CA PHE A 31 3.81 -9.24 8.65
C PHE A 31 5.09 -10.09 8.74
N VAL A 32 5.53 -10.58 7.59
CA VAL A 32 6.81 -11.30 7.46
C VAL A 32 7.63 -10.63 6.38
N SER A 33 8.78 -10.04 6.75
CA SER A 33 9.69 -9.39 5.80
C SER A 33 10.48 -10.40 4.98
N PHE A 34 10.96 -9.97 3.80
CA PHE A 34 11.91 -10.75 3.01
C PHE A 34 13.21 -11.02 3.78
N ALA A 35 13.70 -10.02 4.53
CA ALA A 35 14.88 -10.15 5.38
C ALA A 35 14.74 -11.27 6.41
N LYS A 36 13.58 -11.37 7.08
CA LYS A 36 13.29 -12.45 8.04
C LYS A 36 13.30 -13.82 7.39
N VAL A 37 12.73 -13.94 6.18
CA VAL A 37 12.70 -15.23 5.47
C VAL A 37 14.07 -15.64 4.97
N LEU A 38 14.89 -14.70 4.45
CA LEU A 38 16.29 -14.96 4.08
C LEU A 38 17.09 -15.49 5.27
N ASN A 39 16.96 -14.86 6.45
CA ASN A 39 17.63 -15.32 7.67
C ASN A 39 17.17 -16.72 8.09
N ASN A 40 15.86 -16.98 8.08
CA ASN A 40 15.32 -18.28 8.49
C ASN A 40 15.71 -19.43 7.55
N LEU A 41 15.98 -19.12 6.29
CA LEU A 41 16.42 -20.08 5.26
C LEU A 41 17.95 -20.15 5.15
N GLU A 42 18.68 -19.33 5.92
CA GLU A 42 20.14 -19.23 5.88
C GLU A 42 20.69 -18.93 4.46
N ILE A 43 19.92 -18.16 3.66
CA ILE A 43 20.26 -17.80 2.30
C ILE A 43 21.06 -16.48 2.31
N ASN A 44 22.35 -16.57 1.96
CA ASN A 44 23.30 -15.45 1.99
C ASN A 44 23.80 -15.02 0.60
N ASP A 45 23.21 -15.56 -0.46
CA ASP A 45 23.61 -15.36 -1.86
C ASP A 45 22.49 -14.69 -2.71
N VAL A 46 21.40 -14.25 -2.09
CA VAL A 46 20.36 -13.46 -2.75
C VAL A 46 20.43 -12.01 -2.27
N THR A 47 20.73 -11.11 -3.19
CA THR A 47 20.75 -9.66 -2.91
C THR A 47 19.34 -9.15 -2.60
N LEU A 48 19.20 -8.44 -1.48
CA LEU A 48 17.94 -7.81 -1.05
C LEU A 48 18.14 -6.32 -0.78
N PHE A 49 17.21 -5.53 -1.33
CA PHE A 49 16.93 -4.15 -0.93
C PHE A 49 15.55 -4.12 -0.29
N SER A 50 15.46 -3.93 1.01
CA SER A 50 14.19 -3.80 1.73
C SER A 50 13.91 -2.32 1.98
N TYR A 51 12.79 -1.81 1.46
CA TYR A 51 12.42 -0.40 1.55
C TYR A 51 11.28 -0.18 2.52
N HIS A 52 11.38 0.90 3.28
CA HIS A 52 10.29 1.40 4.12
C HIS A 52 10.26 2.93 4.11
N SER A 53 9.09 3.52 4.43
CA SER A 53 8.95 4.97 4.51
C SER A 53 7.88 5.38 5.52
N VAL A 54 7.92 6.64 5.92
CA VAL A 54 6.89 7.26 6.77
C VAL A 54 5.62 7.64 6.00
N SER A 55 5.60 7.44 4.67
CA SER A 55 4.50 7.88 3.81
C SER A 55 3.22 7.06 3.96
N LYS A 56 3.30 5.88 4.52
CA LYS A 56 2.21 4.91 4.67
C LYS A 56 2.13 4.42 6.12
N GLY A 57 1.65 3.21 6.33
CA GLY A 57 1.48 2.67 7.67
C GLY A 57 0.37 3.41 8.43
N TYR A 58 0.55 3.53 9.72
CA TYR A 58 -0.31 4.36 10.59
C TYR A 58 0.14 5.83 10.64
N LEU A 59 1.40 6.12 10.31
CA LEU A 59 1.96 7.48 10.33
C LEU A 59 1.33 8.36 9.24
N GLY A 60 1.32 7.91 7.99
CA GLY A 60 0.75 8.66 6.88
C GLY A 60 1.45 9.98 6.56
N GLU A 61 2.72 10.15 6.97
CA GLU A 61 3.49 11.40 6.93
C GLU A 61 4.24 11.60 5.59
N CYS A 62 3.52 11.41 4.48
CA CYS A 62 4.10 11.50 3.13
C CYS A 62 4.71 12.87 2.78
N GLY A 63 4.32 13.94 3.48
CA GLY A 63 4.86 15.29 3.33
C GLY A 63 6.31 15.43 3.80
N HIS A 64 6.76 14.59 4.73
CA HIS A 64 8.12 14.60 5.25
C HIS A 64 9.15 14.01 4.28
N ARG A 65 8.73 13.36 3.19
CA ARG A 65 9.59 12.84 2.11
C ARG A 65 10.76 12.01 2.62
N SER A 66 10.53 11.04 3.49
CA SER A 66 11.57 10.24 4.10
C SER A 66 11.26 8.74 4.15
N GLY A 67 12.32 7.97 4.14
CA GLY A 67 12.30 6.51 4.19
C GLY A 67 13.72 5.99 4.41
N TYR A 68 13.86 4.68 4.48
CA TYR A 68 15.14 4.01 4.56
C TYR A 68 15.15 2.75 3.70
N VAL A 69 16.34 2.28 3.40
CA VAL A 69 16.59 1.00 2.75
C VAL A 69 17.57 0.18 3.59
N GLU A 70 17.23 -1.08 3.80
CA GLU A 70 18.14 -2.07 4.37
C GLU A 70 18.77 -2.88 3.24
N TYR A 71 20.10 -2.98 3.23
CA TYR A 71 20.87 -3.75 2.27
C TYR A 71 21.28 -5.10 2.86
N ARG A 72 21.06 -6.18 2.11
CA ARG A 72 21.53 -7.52 2.49
C ARG A 72 22.19 -8.23 1.31
N ASN A 73 23.28 -8.95 1.62
CA ASN A 73 24.02 -9.78 0.65
C ASN A 73 24.45 -8.97 -0.59
N ILE A 74 24.92 -7.75 -0.37
CA ILE A 74 25.43 -6.85 -1.42
C ILE A 74 26.96 -6.76 -1.25
N PRO A 75 27.74 -6.92 -2.33
CA PRO A 75 29.20 -6.73 -2.29
C PRO A 75 29.56 -5.31 -1.85
N ASP A 76 30.63 -5.18 -1.06
CA ASP A 76 31.08 -3.89 -0.50
C ASP A 76 31.43 -2.85 -1.57
N ASP A 77 31.96 -3.27 -2.70
CA ASP A 77 32.26 -2.38 -3.83
C ASP A 77 30.97 -1.78 -4.42
N VAL A 78 29.88 -2.56 -4.49
CA VAL A 78 28.56 -2.07 -4.92
C VAL A 78 27.99 -1.10 -3.88
N ILE A 79 28.06 -1.44 -2.58
CA ILE A 79 27.61 -0.54 -1.50
C ILE A 79 28.36 0.79 -1.60
N ASN A 80 29.68 0.76 -1.81
CA ASN A 80 30.50 1.97 -1.94
C ASN A 80 30.06 2.84 -3.14
N GLN A 81 29.62 2.25 -4.26
CA GLN A 81 29.08 3.04 -5.38
C GLN A 81 27.70 3.64 -5.05
N LEU A 82 26.82 2.87 -4.39
CA LEU A 82 25.51 3.38 -3.94
C LEU A 82 25.69 4.56 -2.98
N LEU A 83 26.62 4.48 -2.02
CA LEU A 83 26.92 5.58 -1.11
C LEU A 83 27.47 6.82 -1.84
N LYS A 84 28.32 6.65 -2.86
CA LYS A 84 28.79 7.77 -3.70
C LYS A 84 27.63 8.43 -4.45
N MET A 85 26.71 7.65 -5.03
CA MET A 85 25.53 8.18 -5.71
C MET A 85 24.64 8.95 -4.75
N GLN A 86 24.45 8.43 -3.54
CA GLN A 86 23.64 9.07 -2.51
C GLN A 86 24.27 10.37 -2.00
N ALA A 87 25.60 10.41 -1.87
CA ALA A 87 26.35 11.58 -1.42
C ALA A 87 26.22 12.80 -2.38
N VAL A 88 25.91 12.59 -3.65
CA VAL A 88 25.63 13.68 -4.61
C VAL A 88 24.40 14.50 -4.18
N GLY A 89 23.41 13.86 -3.55
CA GLY A 89 22.21 14.51 -3.01
C GLY A 89 22.43 15.26 -1.70
N LEU A 90 23.66 15.23 -1.17
CA LEU A 90 24.02 15.80 0.14
C LEU A 90 23.24 15.17 1.29
N CYS A 91 22.82 15.98 2.29
CA CYS A 91 22.12 15.52 3.48
C CYS A 91 20.64 15.29 3.21
N SER A 92 20.08 14.23 3.81
CA SER A 92 18.63 14.06 3.88
C SER A 92 18.01 15.17 4.74
N ASN A 93 16.73 15.49 4.48
CA ASN A 93 16.04 16.53 5.24
C ASN A 93 15.90 16.16 6.73
N HIS A 94 16.17 17.10 7.63
CA HIS A 94 16.18 16.87 9.07
C HIS A 94 14.80 16.47 9.65
N PRO A 95 13.67 17.13 9.30
CA PRO A 95 12.36 16.69 9.78
C PRO A 95 12.08 15.22 9.43
N GLY A 96 12.40 14.81 8.21
CA GLY A 96 12.23 13.44 7.78
C GLY A 96 13.08 12.44 8.57
N GLN A 97 14.34 12.79 8.89
CA GLN A 97 15.19 11.95 9.74
C GLN A 97 14.61 11.79 11.15
N ILE A 98 14.05 12.84 11.75
CA ILE A 98 13.40 12.78 13.06
C ILE A 98 12.19 11.84 13.02
N VAL A 99 11.34 11.94 12.00
CA VAL A 99 10.16 11.08 11.86
C VAL A 99 10.56 9.61 11.63
N ILE A 100 11.61 9.35 10.83
CA ILE A 100 12.17 8.00 10.68
C ILE A 100 12.72 7.47 12.00
N TYR A 101 13.42 8.30 12.77
CA TYR A 101 13.95 7.90 14.07
C TYR A 101 12.81 7.47 15.01
N LEU A 102 11.71 8.24 15.06
CA LEU A 102 10.54 7.90 15.86
C LEU A 102 9.81 6.65 15.36
N LEU A 103 9.79 6.43 14.04
CA LEU A 103 9.21 5.20 13.46
C LEU A 103 9.95 3.95 13.93
N VAL A 104 11.29 3.97 13.92
CA VAL A 104 12.12 2.79 14.28
C VAL A 104 12.42 2.71 15.79
N ASN A 105 12.20 3.79 16.53
CA ASN A 105 12.33 3.87 17.98
C ASN A 105 11.06 4.49 18.60
N PRO A 106 9.91 3.82 18.46
CA PRO A 106 8.67 4.31 19.05
C PRO A 106 8.73 4.30 20.58
N PRO A 107 7.85 5.05 21.29
CA PRO A 107 7.72 4.96 22.73
C PRO A 107 7.56 3.52 23.21
N LYS A 108 8.20 3.18 24.34
CA LYS A 108 8.21 1.85 24.93
C LYS A 108 7.44 1.84 26.25
N GLU A 109 7.06 0.65 26.68
CA GLU A 109 6.45 0.46 28.00
C GLU A 109 7.34 1.05 29.10
N GLY A 110 6.75 1.94 29.91
CA GLY A 110 7.45 2.75 30.92
C GLY A 110 7.72 4.20 30.51
N ASP A 111 7.67 4.54 29.23
CA ASP A 111 7.76 5.93 28.77
C ASP A 111 6.43 6.65 29.04
N GLU A 112 6.49 7.92 29.42
CA GLU A 112 5.30 8.76 29.70
C GLU A 112 4.36 8.85 28.49
N SER A 113 4.90 8.89 27.28
CA SER A 113 4.15 8.98 26.02
C SER A 113 3.60 7.64 25.51
N PHE A 114 4.02 6.49 26.09
CA PHE A 114 3.64 5.17 25.57
C PHE A 114 2.12 4.90 25.55
N PRO A 115 1.34 5.21 26.61
CA PRO A 115 -0.09 4.96 26.60
C PRO A 115 -0.81 5.69 25.48
N LEU A 116 -0.49 6.97 25.27
CA LEU A 116 -1.09 7.79 24.20
C LEU A 116 -0.67 7.28 22.83
N PHE A 117 0.60 6.95 22.64
CA PHE A 117 1.11 6.36 21.40
C PHE A 117 0.34 5.10 20.99
N ILE A 118 0.11 4.19 21.92
CA ILE A 118 -0.63 2.93 21.67
C ILE A 118 -2.08 3.22 21.33
N GLU A 119 -2.75 4.10 22.07
CA GLU A 119 -4.14 4.50 21.83
C GLU A 119 -4.32 5.08 20.42
N GLU A 120 -3.48 6.02 20.02
CA GLU A 120 -3.54 6.66 18.70
C GLU A 120 -3.22 5.68 17.57
N ARG A 121 -2.12 4.91 17.68
CA ARG A 121 -1.74 3.91 16.68
C ARG A 121 -2.82 2.87 16.46
N ASP A 122 -3.31 2.27 17.52
CA ASP A 122 -4.30 1.19 17.46
C ASP A 122 -5.67 1.74 17.02
N GLY A 123 -5.98 2.98 17.40
CA GLY A 123 -7.16 3.71 16.92
C GLY A 123 -7.14 3.90 15.41
N ILE A 124 -6.02 4.35 14.84
CA ILE A 124 -5.84 4.54 13.39
C ILE A 124 -5.95 3.19 12.66
N LEU A 125 -5.22 2.16 13.10
CA LEU A 125 -5.25 0.83 12.46
C LEU A 125 -6.64 0.18 12.53
N SER A 126 -7.32 0.31 13.67
CA SER A 126 -8.69 -0.17 13.85
C SER A 126 -9.69 0.56 12.93
N SER A 127 -9.56 1.88 12.79
CA SER A 127 -10.34 2.68 11.86
C SER A 127 -10.13 2.24 10.41
N LEU A 128 -8.88 2.07 9.97
CA LEU A 128 -8.56 1.59 8.63
C LEU A 128 -9.16 0.21 8.35
N LYS A 129 -9.08 -0.72 9.32
CA LYS A 129 -9.71 -2.04 9.23
C LYS A 129 -11.23 -1.98 9.05
N LYS A 130 -11.92 -1.07 9.77
CA LYS A 130 -13.37 -0.87 9.60
C LYS A 130 -13.68 -0.30 8.22
N LYS A 131 -12.94 0.70 7.77
CA LYS A 131 -13.09 1.33 6.45
C LYS A 131 -12.86 0.34 5.31
N ALA A 132 -11.87 -0.55 5.43
CA ALA A 132 -11.63 -1.63 4.47
C ALA A 132 -12.86 -2.53 4.30
N LYS A 133 -13.52 -2.92 5.41
CA LYS A 133 -14.76 -3.70 5.38
C LYS A 133 -15.94 -2.94 4.77
N ILE A 134 -16.12 -1.67 5.15
CA ILE A 134 -17.20 -0.83 4.63
C ILE A 134 -17.08 -0.75 3.10
N LEU A 135 -15.89 -0.45 2.59
CA LEU A 135 -15.68 -0.28 1.17
C LEU A 135 -15.84 -1.60 0.40
N SER A 136 -15.18 -2.69 0.83
CA SER A 136 -15.27 -3.97 0.12
C SER A 136 -16.68 -4.55 0.13
N ASN A 137 -17.40 -4.49 1.27
CA ASN A 137 -18.78 -4.97 1.36
C ASN A 137 -19.72 -4.09 0.54
N GLY A 138 -19.54 -2.77 0.61
CA GLY A 138 -20.32 -1.81 -0.16
C GLY A 138 -20.20 -2.02 -1.66
N LEU A 139 -18.98 -2.14 -2.16
CA LEU A 139 -18.75 -2.38 -3.59
C LEU A 139 -19.31 -3.73 -4.04
N ASN A 140 -19.16 -4.79 -3.25
CA ASN A 140 -19.74 -6.11 -3.55
C ASN A 140 -21.27 -6.16 -3.48
N SER A 141 -21.93 -5.16 -2.91
CA SER A 141 -23.40 -5.05 -2.93
C SER A 141 -23.95 -4.46 -4.22
N ILE A 142 -23.07 -3.99 -5.12
CA ILE A 142 -23.44 -3.38 -6.40
C ILE A 142 -23.36 -4.47 -7.49
N GLU A 143 -24.46 -4.70 -8.19
CA GLU A 143 -24.48 -5.62 -9.33
C GLU A 143 -23.47 -5.17 -10.39
N GLY A 144 -22.68 -6.10 -10.93
CA GLY A 144 -21.63 -5.80 -11.90
C GLY A 144 -20.29 -5.31 -11.31
N ILE A 145 -20.18 -5.17 -9.98
CA ILE A 145 -18.92 -4.84 -9.31
C ILE A 145 -18.50 -5.99 -8.39
N THR A 146 -17.25 -6.41 -8.49
CA THR A 146 -16.64 -7.40 -7.58
C THR A 146 -15.35 -6.88 -7.00
N CYS A 147 -15.22 -6.93 -5.68
CA CYS A 147 -14.05 -6.46 -4.94
C CYS A 147 -13.52 -7.58 -4.05
N ASN A 148 -12.25 -7.93 -4.21
CA ASN A 148 -11.58 -8.82 -3.28
C ASN A 148 -11.58 -8.24 -1.86
N PRO A 149 -11.58 -9.07 -0.80
CA PRO A 149 -11.42 -8.58 0.55
C PRO A 149 -10.16 -7.73 0.69
N ILE A 150 -10.30 -6.53 1.28
CA ILE A 150 -9.15 -5.64 1.54
C ILE A 150 -8.50 -6.13 2.83
N ILE A 151 -7.50 -7.00 2.70
CA ILE A 151 -6.80 -7.62 3.84
C ILE A 151 -5.59 -6.84 4.31
N GLY A 152 -5.17 -5.83 3.56
CA GLY A 152 -4.03 -4.98 3.88
C GLY A 152 -3.95 -3.75 2.98
N ALA A 153 -2.90 -2.96 3.16
CA ALA A 153 -2.64 -1.70 2.46
C ALA A 153 -3.79 -0.66 2.62
N MET A 154 -3.96 0.24 1.65
CA MET A 154 -4.94 1.34 1.72
C MET A 154 -5.84 1.41 0.48
N TYR A 155 -5.82 0.38 -0.37
CA TYR A 155 -6.46 0.41 -1.68
C TYR A 155 -7.43 -0.74 -1.89
N ALA A 156 -8.45 -0.47 -2.70
CA ALA A 156 -9.27 -1.48 -3.37
C ALA A 156 -9.03 -1.43 -4.88
N PHE A 157 -9.11 -2.59 -5.52
CA PHE A 157 -9.01 -2.74 -6.97
C PHE A 157 -10.14 -3.61 -7.49
N PRO A 158 -11.41 -3.11 -7.43
CA PRO A 158 -12.57 -3.86 -7.87
C PRO A 158 -12.59 -4.03 -9.38
N ASN A 159 -13.11 -5.17 -9.81
CA ASN A 159 -13.51 -5.42 -11.19
C ASN A 159 -14.90 -4.81 -11.42
N ILE A 160 -15.12 -4.24 -12.60
CA ILE A 160 -16.41 -3.69 -13.03
C ILE A 160 -16.86 -4.30 -14.36
N THR A 161 -18.12 -4.65 -14.45
CA THR A 161 -18.77 -5.02 -15.70
C THR A 161 -19.35 -3.76 -16.33
N ILE A 162 -18.87 -3.41 -17.53
CA ILE A 162 -19.34 -2.22 -18.28
C ILE A 162 -19.84 -2.65 -19.65
N PRO A 163 -20.71 -1.85 -20.30
CA PRO A 163 -21.23 -2.17 -21.64
C PRO A 163 -20.14 -2.36 -22.68
N GLN A 164 -20.41 -3.20 -23.68
CA GLN A 164 -19.49 -3.46 -24.77
C GLN A 164 -19.11 -2.16 -25.50
N GLY A 165 -17.83 -2.01 -25.82
CA GLY A 165 -17.30 -0.82 -26.48
C GLY A 165 -17.00 0.36 -25.55
N LYS A 166 -17.29 0.24 -24.27
CA LYS A 166 -16.86 1.20 -23.23
C LYS A 166 -15.53 0.74 -22.61
N ASN A 167 -14.85 1.64 -21.92
CA ASN A 167 -13.60 1.36 -21.23
C ASN A 167 -13.60 1.94 -19.81
N ASP A 168 -12.66 1.54 -18.98
CA ASP A 168 -12.52 1.95 -17.59
C ASP A 168 -12.10 3.41 -17.43
N PHE A 169 -11.38 3.98 -18.40
CA PHE A 169 -11.01 5.39 -18.39
C PHE A 169 -12.25 6.28 -18.52
N ASP A 170 -13.10 6.02 -19.53
CA ASP A 170 -14.35 6.77 -19.73
C ASP A 170 -15.29 6.62 -18.54
N TYR A 171 -15.37 5.41 -17.95
CA TYR A 171 -16.11 5.16 -16.72
C TYR A 171 -15.64 6.05 -15.57
N CYS A 172 -14.34 6.09 -15.30
CA CYS A 172 -13.75 6.89 -14.22
C CYS A 172 -13.93 8.39 -14.44
N MET A 173 -13.77 8.86 -15.70
CA MET A 173 -13.96 10.26 -16.03
C MET A 173 -15.43 10.70 -15.91
N LYS A 174 -16.36 9.89 -16.37
CA LYS A 174 -17.79 10.17 -16.24
C LYS A 174 -18.24 10.16 -14.79
N LEU A 175 -17.75 9.19 -13.97
CA LEU A 175 -18.00 9.16 -12.53
C LEU A 175 -17.52 10.45 -11.85
N LEU A 176 -16.31 10.92 -12.21
CA LEU A 176 -15.75 12.16 -11.65
C LEU A 176 -16.66 13.36 -11.99
N VAL A 177 -17.06 13.50 -13.24
CA VAL A 177 -17.87 14.64 -13.70
C VAL A 177 -19.26 14.65 -13.04
N GLU A 178 -19.90 13.49 -12.92
CA GLU A 178 -21.28 13.40 -12.41
C GLU A 178 -21.37 13.40 -10.89
N THR A 179 -20.35 12.88 -10.20
CA THR A 179 -20.44 12.63 -8.74
C THR A 179 -19.39 13.34 -7.89
N GLY A 180 -18.33 13.86 -8.52
CA GLY A 180 -17.15 14.41 -7.86
C GLY A 180 -16.22 13.34 -7.26
N ILE A 181 -16.44 12.04 -7.56
CA ILE A 181 -15.61 10.95 -7.06
C ILE A 181 -14.46 10.71 -8.03
N CYS A 182 -13.22 10.93 -7.56
CA CYS A 182 -11.99 10.67 -8.32
C CYS A 182 -11.45 9.27 -7.99
N ILE A 183 -11.41 8.40 -8.98
CA ILE A 183 -10.81 7.05 -8.92
C ILE A 183 -9.86 6.87 -10.10
N VAL A 184 -8.99 5.87 -10.03
CA VAL A 184 -7.96 5.65 -11.06
C VAL A 184 -8.33 4.44 -11.91
N PRO A 185 -8.38 4.57 -13.26
CA PRO A 185 -8.72 3.46 -14.14
C PRO A 185 -7.68 2.33 -14.05
N GLY A 186 -8.16 1.09 -14.13
CA GLY A 186 -7.34 -0.12 -14.00
C GLY A 186 -6.36 -0.32 -15.16
N SER A 187 -6.69 0.20 -16.35
CA SER A 187 -5.82 0.17 -17.53
C SER A 187 -4.42 0.76 -17.29
N GLY A 188 -4.31 1.75 -16.37
CA GLY A 188 -3.02 2.30 -15.94
C GLY A 188 -2.13 1.35 -15.12
N PHE A 189 -2.65 0.18 -14.70
CA PHE A 189 -1.95 -0.81 -13.87
C PHE A 189 -1.66 -2.13 -14.59
N GLY A 190 -1.80 -2.19 -15.92
CA GLY A 190 -1.53 -3.41 -16.68
C GLY A 190 -2.52 -4.54 -16.39
N GLN A 191 -3.80 -4.22 -16.25
CA GLN A 191 -4.87 -5.20 -16.01
C GLN A 191 -4.97 -6.21 -17.17
N LYS A 192 -5.53 -7.38 -16.87
CA LYS A 192 -5.77 -8.43 -17.86
C LYS A 192 -6.65 -7.90 -18.99
N GLU A 193 -6.29 -8.19 -20.23
CA GLU A 193 -7.08 -7.82 -21.41
C GLU A 193 -8.53 -8.34 -21.31
N GLY A 194 -9.48 -7.51 -21.70
CA GLY A 194 -10.91 -7.82 -21.62
C GLY A 194 -11.51 -7.68 -20.22
N THR A 195 -10.75 -7.22 -19.23
CA THR A 195 -11.27 -6.89 -17.89
C THR A 195 -11.18 -5.41 -17.63
N HIS A 196 -12.10 -4.90 -16.79
CA HIS A 196 -12.12 -3.49 -16.42
C HIS A 196 -12.10 -3.35 -14.90
N HIS A 197 -11.23 -2.45 -14.42
CA HIS A 197 -11.04 -2.21 -12.98
C HIS A 197 -10.91 -0.71 -12.72
N PHE A 198 -11.05 -0.36 -11.44
CA PHE A 198 -10.57 0.92 -10.96
C PHE A 198 -9.85 0.77 -9.61
N ARG A 199 -8.91 1.66 -9.33
CA ARG A 199 -8.31 1.76 -8.00
C ARG A 199 -8.97 2.87 -7.20
N THR A 200 -9.35 2.56 -5.96
CA THR A 200 -9.84 3.52 -4.99
C THR A 200 -9.15 3.31 -3.63
N THR A 201 -9.39 4.19 -2.66
CA THR A 201 -8.75 4.18 -1.35
C THR A 201 -9.75 4.06 -0.21
N ILE A 202 -9.31 3.50 0.93
CA ILE A 202 -10.08 3.40 2.18
C ILE A 202 -9.87 4.61 3.10
N LEU A 203 -9.10 5.63 2.71
CA LEU A 203 -8.69 6.73 3.58
C LEU A 203 -9.82 7.67 4.05
N PRO A 204 -10.87 7.97 3.25
CA PRO A 204 -11.93 8.85 3.69
C PRO A 204 -12.61 8.39 5.00
N PRO A 205 -13.25 9.30 5.77
CA PRO A 205 -14.06 8.92 6.93
C PRO A 205 -15.13 7.88 6.59
N GLU A 206 -15.55 7.07 7.59
CA GLU A 206 -16.51 5.97 7.41
C GLU A 206 -17.81 6.43 6.76
N GLU A 207 -18.38 7.56 7.21
CA GLU A 207 -19.61 8.14 6.65
C GLU A 207 -19.43 8.52 5.18
N LYS A 208 -18.27 9.10 4.85
CA LYS A 208 -17.95 9.49 3.47
C LYS A 208 -17.79 8.27 2.56
N LEU A 209 -17.20 7.18 3.06
CA LEU A 209 -17.11 5.93 2.29
C LEU A 209 -18.47 5.34 1.99
N ARG A 210 -19.43 5.41 2.93
CA ARG A 210 -20.80 4.97 2.69
C ARG A 210 -21.51 5.82 1.61
N GLU A 211 -21.34 7.15 1.68
CA GLU A 211 -21.83 8.06 0.64
C GLU A 211 -21.21 7.75 -0.73
N VAL A 212 -19.91 7.49 -0.78
CA VAL A 212 -19.20 7.12 -2.01
C VAL A 212 -19.76 5.84 -2.61
N VAL A 213 -19.99 4.81 -1.79
CA VAL A 213 -20.59 3.54 -2.24
C VAL A 213 -21.98 3.77 -2.85
N GLU A 214 -22.86 4.56 -2.19
CA GLU A 214 -24.19 4.85 -2.71
C GLU A 214 -24.15 5.63 -4.03
N LYS A 215 -23.26 6.62 -4.15
CA LYS A 215 -23.06 7.35 -5.41
C LYS A 215 -22.57 6.44 -6.53
N ILE A 216 -21.58 5.56 -6.25
CA ILE A 216 -21.11 4.58 -7.24
C ILE A 216 -22.25 3.64 -7.66
N LYS A 217 -23.08 3.18 -6.72
CA LYS A 217 -24.22 2.30 -7.00
C LYS A 217 -25.20 2.94 -7.98
N VAL A 218 -25.62 4.18 -7.72
CA VAL A 218 -26.52 4.92 -8.60
C VAL A 218 -25.88 5.17 -9.98
N PHE A 219 -24.63 5.61 -9.99
CA PHE A 219 -23.91 5.87 -11.23
C PHE A 219 -23.74 4.60 -12.06
N HIS A 220 -23.29 3.50 -11.45
CA HIS A 220 -23.02 2.24 -12.14
C HIS A 220 -24.31 1.66 -12.75
N GLY A 221 -25.42 1.70 -12.00
CA GLY A 221 -26.74 1.26 -12.51
C GLY A 221 -27.23 2.05 -13.70
N ASN A 222 -26.82 3.31 -13.87
CA ASN A 222 -27.20 4.19 -14.99
C ASN A 222 -26.16 4.24 -16.11
N TYR A 223 -24.98 3.67 -15.94
CA TYR A 223 -23.85 3.84 -16.85
C TYR A 223 -24.07 3.24 -18.25
N GLY A 224 -24.94 2.26 -18.37
CA GLY A 224 -25.26 1.57 -19.63
C GLY A 224 -26.45 2.13 -20.40
N ASN A 225 -27.20 3.05 -19.81
CA ASN A 225 -28.45 3.61 -20.32
C ASN A 225 -28.22 4.92 -21.06
#